data_3794b3661998f155172e89961841df93
#
_entry.id   3794b3661998f155172e89961841df93
#
_cell.length_a   1.000
_cell.length_b   1.000
_cell.length_c   1.000
_cell.angle_alpha   90.00
_cell.angle_beta   90.00
_cell.angle_gamma   90.00
#
_symmetry.space_group_name_H-M   'P 1'
#
loop_
_entity.id
_entity.type
_entity.pdbx_description
1 polymer ?
#
loop_
_entity_poly.entity_id
_entity_poly.type
_entity_poly.pdbx_seq_one_letter_code
_entity_poly.pdbx_strand_id
1 'polypeptide(L)'
;MRKLIFVEDNFITEEDCQRYIKLSKENQNPIPYGDDSRGGDTYLTTVEWKNQGAIYLGGDVDSVVPSDDSVITRVNELCKSFDSEIELDYVGVVRWPVGTFMKPHVDDNNIHNPDVFAAMLYLNDDFVGGHTLFEQYDIKPEVGKLIVFSNSQLLHYVSKVEDSERFVLSFWYKRLTPPSE
;
A
#
# COMPACT_ATOMS: atom_id res chain seq x y z
N MET A 1 10.27 -11.86 -14.86
CA MET A 1 10.60 -10.63 -14.12
C MET A 1 11.41 -10.99 -12.87
N ARG A 2 12.39 -10.17 -12.48
CA ARG A 2 13.20 -10.44 -11.27
C ARG A 2 12.38 -10.11 -10.02
N LYS A 3 12.32 -11.01 -9.04
CA LYS A 3 11.70 -10.73 -7.75
C LYS A 3 12.40 -9.54 -7.09
N LEU A 4 11.65 -8.50 -6.75
CA LEU A 4 12.14 -7.28 -6.12
C LEU A 4 11.66 -7.22 -4.67
N ILE A 5 12.56 -6.94 -3.75
CA ILE A 5 12.28 -6.34 -2.46
C ILE A 5 13.27 -5.19 -2.29
N PHE A 6 12.76 -4.00 -2.11
CA PHE A 6 13.52 -2.78 -1.84
C PHE A 6 13.01 -2.16 -0.55
N VAL A 7 13.90 -1.71 0.30
CA VAL A 7 13.58 -1.07 1.58
C VAL A 7 14.42 0.19 1.73
N GLU A 8 13.79 1.28 2.11
CA GLU A 8 14.44 2.56 2.41
C GLU A 8 13.88 3.16 3.69
N ASP A 9 14.77 3.40 4.66
CA ASP A 9 14.40 4.05 5.92
C ASP A 9 14.30 5.56 5.73
N ASN A 10 13.42 6.21 6.50
CA ASN A 10 13.22 7.67 6.47
C ASN A 10 12.96 8.24 5.07
N PHE A 11 12.22 7.53 4.23
CA PHE A 11 11.86 7.98 2.89
C PHE A 11 10.98 9.23 2.92
N ILE A 12 10.08 9.32 3.90
CA ILE A 12 9.26 10.52 4.15
C ILE A 12 9.42 10.99 5.59
N THR A 13 9.04 12.24 5.83
CA THR A 13 9.10 12.87 7.15
C THR A 13 7.96 12.39 8.05
N GLU A 14 8.13 12.55 9.37
CA GLU A 14 7.05 12.30 10.32
C GLU A 14 5.84 13.22 10.07
N GLU A 15 6.07 14.45 9.65
CA GLU A 15 5.02 15.42 9.28
C GLU A 15 4.16 14.88 8.11
N ASP A 16 4.79 14.33 7.08
CA ASP A 16 4.08 13.68 5.96
C ASP A 16 3.27 12.48 6.46
N CYS A 17 3.83 11.65 7.33
CA CYS A 17 3.14 10.52 7.93
C CYS A 17 1.87 10.97 8.68
N GLN A 18 1.99 11.98 9.53
CA GLN A 18 0.86 12.51 10.31
C GLN A 18 -0.23 13.12 9.42
N ARG A 19 0.14 13.75 8.32
CA ARG A 19 -0.80 14.29 7.33
C ARG A 19 -1.70 13.19 6.75
N TYR A 20 -1.13 12.04 6.36
CA TYR A 20 -1.90 10.91 5.82
C TYR A 20 -2.72 10.20 6.91
N ILE A 21 -2.21 10.04 8.11
CA ILE A 21 -2.96 9.49 9.25
C ILE A 21 -4.18 10.35 9.54
N LYS A 22 -4.00 11.68 9.58
CA LYS A 22 -5.09 12.63 9.78
C LYS A 22 -6.16 12.48 8.70
N LEU A 23 -5.77 12.41 7.43
CA LEU A 23 -6.67 12.19 6.31
C LEU A 23 -7.53 10.92 6.50
N SER A 24 -6.89 9.82 6.91
CA SER A 24 -7.61 8.57 7.18
C SER A 24 -8.57 8.66 8.36
N LYS A 25 -8.17 9.34 9.44
CA LYS A 25 -9.01 9.49 10.65
C LYS A 25 -10.20 10.44 10.45
N GLU A 26 -10.05 11.43 9.59
CA GLU A 26 -11.11 12.41 9.27
C GLU A 26 -12.11 11.89 8.24
N ASN A 27 -11.77 10.84 7.50
CA ASN A 27 -12.68 10.22 6.53
C ASN A 27 -13.86 9.55 7.25
N GLN A 28 -15.08 10.06 7.02
CA GLN A 28 -16.30 9.55 7.63
C GLN A 28 -16.81 8.26 6.96
N ASN A 29 -16.38 7.98 5.74
CA ASN A 29 -16.84 6.86 4.93
C ASN A 29 -15.66 6.07 4.34
N PRO A 30 -14.77 5.49 5.18
CA PRO A 30 -13.69 4.68 4.66
C PRO A 30 -14.24 3.40 4.02
N ILE A 31 -13.62 2.96 2.94
CA ILE A 31 -14.04 1.75 2.22
C ILE A 31 -13.56 0.53 3.00
N PRO A 32 -14.43 -0.43 3.36
CA PRO A 32 -13.99 -1.73 3.84
C PRO A 32 -13.05 -2.36 2.82
N TYR A 33 -11.86 -2.76 3.25
CA TYR A 33 -10.79 -3.18 2.36
C TYR A 33 -10.20 -4.51 2.82
N GLY A 34 -10.32 -5.49 1.96
CA GLY A 34 -9.75 -6.80 2.21
C GLY A 34 -10.50 -7.90 1.49
N ASP A 35 -9.94 -9.06 1.58
CA ASP A 35 -10.44 -10.31 1.04
C ASP A 35 -10.32 -11.42 2.10
N ASP A 36 -10.52 -12.68 1.71
CA ASP A 36 -10.41 -13.84 2.59
C ASP A 36 -8.98 -14.06 3.18
N SER A 37 -7.97 -13.35 2.66
CA SER A 37 -6.61 -13.39 3.22
C SER A 37 -6.49 -12.63 4.53
N ARG A 38 -7.41 -11.71 4.83
CA ARG A 38 -7.37 -10.87 6.02
C ARG A 38 -8.17 -11.46 7.17
N GLY A 39 -7.61 -11.37 8.35
CA GLY A 39 -8.32 -11.60 9.61
C GLY A 39 -8.71 -10.25 10.22
N GLY A 40 -10.02 -10.00 10.28
CA GLY A 40 -10.56 -8.72 10.73
C GLY A 40 -10.71 -7.69 9.60
N ASP A 41 -11.43 -6.61 9.90
CA ASP A 41 -11.74 -5.57 8.93
C ASP A 41 -10.63 -4.52 8.88
N THR A 42 -10.13 -4.26 7.67
CA THR A 42 -9.28 -3.11 7.37
C THR A 42 -10.06 -2.08 6.55
N TYR A 43 -9.60 -0.83 6.54
CA TYR A 43 -10.30 0.26 5.90
C TYR A 43 -9.34 1.07 5.02
N LEU A 44 -9.79 1.36 3.80
CA LEU A 44 -9.06 2.16 2.83
C LEU A 44 -9.66 3.56 2.75
N THR A 45 -8.80 4.56 2.85
CA THR A 45 -9.08 5.94 2.45
C THR A 45 -8.35 6.17 1.13
N THR A 46 -9.10 6.25 0.03
CA THR A 46 -8.52 6.44 -1.30
C THR A 46 -7.91 7.82 -1.44
N VAL A 47 -6.86 7.86 -2.25
CA VAL A 47 -6.15 9.08 -2.62
C VAL A 47 -6.30 9.27 -4.12
N GLU A 48 -6.84 10.41 -4.54
CA GLU A 48 -6.95 10.74 -5.96
C GLU A 48 -5.58 11.18 -6.51
N TRP A 49 -5.14 10.57 -7.61
CA TRP A 49 -3.91 10.89 -8.28
C TRP A 49 -4.16 11.38 -9.71
N LYS A 50 -3.37 12.33 -10.17
CA LYS A 50 -3.57 13.14 -11.39
C LYS A 50 -3.85 12.38 -12.68
N ASN A 51 -3.43 11.15 -12.80
CA ASN A 51 -3.56 10.33 -14.02
C ASN A 51 -4.42 9.08 -13.82
N GLN A 52 -5.02 8.93 -12.67
CA GLN A 52 -5.92 7.80 -12.41
C GLN A 52 -7.32 8.18 -12.88
N GLY A 53 -7.84 7.47 -13.86
CA GLY A 53 -9.28 7.37 -14.05
C GLY A 53 -9.91 6.90 -12.73
N ALA A 54 -11.17 7.24 -12.51
CA ALA A 54 -11.90 6.93 -11.28
C ALA A 54 -11.60 5.51 -10.79
N ILE A 55 -11.03 5.41 -9.59
CA ILE A 55 -10.66 4.13 -9.01
C ILE A 55 -11.92 3.40 -8.63
N TYR A 56 -12.18 2.30 -9.32
CA TYR A 56 -13.31 1.43 -9.04
C TYR A 56 -13.00 0.51 -7.85
N LEU A 57 -13.08 1.04 -6.65
CA LEU A 57 -13.14 0.23 -5.43
C LEU A 57 -14.58 0.15 -4.85
N GLY A 58 -15.58 0.51 -5.67
CA GLY A 58 -16.99 0.31 -5.33
C GLY A 58 -17.58 1.25 -4.28
N GLY A 59 -16.93 2.35 -3.98
CA GLY A 59 -17.38 3.36 -3.02
C GLY A 59 -17.14 4.79 -3.51
N ASP A 60 -17.84 5.75 -2.93
CA ASP A 60 -17.60 7.16 -3.18
C ASP A 60 -16.19 7.56 -2.74
N VAL A 61 -15.46 8.26 -3.60
CA VAL A 61 -14.13 8.80 -3.31
C VAL A 61 -14.32 10.08 -2.50
N ASP A 62 -14.27 9.99 -1.19
CA ASP A 62 -14.51 11.13 -0.29
C ASP A 62 -13.25 11.91 0.09
N SER A 63 -12.07 11.42 -0.25
CA SER A 63 -10.83 12.07 0.14
C SER A 63 -9.90 12.29 -1.04
N VAL A 64 -9.55 13.52 -1.25
CA VAL A 64 -8.66 13.98 -2.30
C VAL A 64 -7.36 14.44 -1.65
N VAL A 65 -6.28 13.71 -1.94
CA VAL A 65 -4.93 14.27 -1.79
C VAL A 65 -4.63 15.06 -3.06
N PRO A 66 -4.08 16.28 -2.98
CA PRO A 66 -3.76 17.06 -4.16
C PRO A 66 -2.97 16.26 -5.20
N SER A 67 -3.32 16.43 -6.45
CA SER A 67 -2.74 15.70 -7.60
C SER A 67 -1.24 15.97 -7.84
N ASP A 68 -0.65 16.90 -7.09
CA ASP A 68 0.75 17.29 -7.07
C ASP A 68 1.48 16.85 -5.77
N ASP A 69 0.92 15.91 -5.04
CA ASP A 69 1.53 15.39 -3.82
C ASP A 69 2.95 14.87 -4.08
N SER A 70 3.91 15.50 -3.41
CA SER A 70 5.34 15.21 -3.62
C SER A 70 5.75 13.81 -3.17
N VAL A 71 5.09 13.25 -2.14
CA VAL A 71 5.36 11.90 -1.66
C VAL A 71 4.95 10.88 -2.71
N ILE A 72 3.74 11.01 -3.24
CA ILE A 72 3.23 10.12 -4.28
C ILE A 72 4.09 10.20 -5.54
N THR A 73 4.47 11.41 -5.94
CA THR A 73 5.37 11.63 -7.09
C THR A 73 6.69 10.89 -6.89
N ARG A 74 7.34 11.03 -5.75
CA ARG A 74 8.64 10.41 -5.45
C ARG A 74 8.56 8.88 -5.44
N VAL A 75 7.52 8.30 -4.82
CA VAL A 75 7.32 6.84 -4.84
C VAL A 75 7.09 6.35 -6.26
N ASN A 76 6.28 7.07 -7.04
CA ASN A 76 6.01 6.71 -8.43
C ASN A 76 7.27 6.76 -9.33
N GLU A 77 8.08 7.80 -9.19
CA GLU A 77 9.37 7.91 -9.89
C GLU A 77 10.33 6.77 -9.52
N LEU A 78 10.42 6.44 -8.23
CA LEU A 78 11.23 5.32 -7.75
C LEU A 78 10.76 3.98 -8.34
N CYS A 79 9.46 3.68 -8.27
CA CYS A 79 8.92 2.44 -8.82
C CYS A 79 9.14 2.33 -10.33
N LYS A 80 8.97 3.42 -11.08
CA LYS A 80 9.27 3.47 -12.52
C LYS A 80 10.75 3.33 -12.84
N SER A 81 11.64 3.64 -11.92
CA SER A 81 13.08 3.37 -12.09
C SER A 81 13.42 1.88 -12.05
N PHE A 82 12.61 1.06 -11.38
CA PHE A 82 12.76 -0.40 -11.39
C PHE A 82 12.14 -1.06 -12.63
N ASP A 83 11.03 -0.51 -13.12
CA ASP A 83 10.36 -0.98 -14.34
C ASP A 83 9.59 0.19 -14.98
N SER A 84 10.03 0.65 -16.16
CA SER A 84 9.41 1.77 -16.87
C SER A 84 8.04 1.44 -17.49
N GLU A 85 7.71 0.15 -17.61
CA GLU A 85 6.49 -0.37 -18.25
C GLU A 85 5.32 -0.52 -17.26
N ILE A 86 5.37 0.22 -16.15
CA ILE A 86 4.31 0.22 -15.13
C ILE A 86 3.66 1.59 -14.98
N GLU A 87 2.43 1.58 -14.51
CA GLU A 87 1.71 2.77 -14.07
C GLU A 87 1.09 2.55 -12.69
N LEU A 88 0.95 3.63 -11.95
CA LEU A 88 0.25 3.62 -10.67
C LEU A 88 -1.25 3.34 -10.94
N ASP A 89 -1.77 2.25 -10.37
CA ASP A 89 -3.18 1.87 -10.50
C ASP A 89 -4.03 2.59 -9.47
N TYR A 90 -3.67 2.47 -8.20
CA TYR A 90 -4.30 3.22 -7.13
C TYR A 90 -3.37 3.41 -5.93
N VAL A 91 -3.71 4.38 -5.09
CA VAL A 91 -3.00 4.69 -3.85
C VAL A 91 -4.01 5.04 -2.76
N GLY A 92 -3.72 4.65 -1.53
CA GLY A 92 -4.58 4.99 -0.40
C GLY A 92 -3.97 4.65 0.94
N VAL A 93 -4.51 5.27 1.98
CA VAL A 93 -4.15 4.95 3.36
C VAL A 93 -4.96 3.74 3.81
N VAL A 94 -4.29 2.66 4.13
CA VAL A 94 -4.92 1.47 4.72
C VAL A 94 -4.76 1.54 6.23
N ARG A 95 -5.88 1.57 6.93
CA ARG A 95 -5.99 1.51 8.37
C ARG A 95 -6.23 0.07 8.80
N TRP A 96 -5.42 -0.40 9.72
CA TRP A 96 -5.47 -1.73 10.33
C TRP A 96 -5.82 -1.60 11.81
N PRO A 97 -7.06 -1.86 12.21
CA PRO A 97 -7.45 -1.89 13.62
C PRO A 97 -6.70 -2.96 14.41
N VAL A 98 -6.66 -2.79 15.72
CA VAL A 98 -6.12 -3.79 16.65
C VAL A 98 -6.80 -5.15 16.44
N GLY A 99 -6.02 -6.21 16.39
CA GLY A 99 -6.47 -7.58 16.18
C GLY A 99 -6.46 -8.05 14.73
N THR A 100 -6.29 -7.14 13.77
CA THR A 100 -6.23 -7.48 12.34
C THR A 100 -4.88 -8.10 11.96
N PHE A 101 -4.88 -8.92 10.94
CA PHE A 101 -3.70 -9.55 10.36
C PHE A 101 -3.96 -9.93 8.90
N MET A 102 -2.96 -10.37 8.17
CA MET A 102 -3.11 -10.90 6.82
C MET A 102 -2.40 -12.24 6.71
N LYS A 103 -3.11 -13.24 6.18
CA LYS A 103 -2.56 -14.58 5.91
C LYS A 103 -1.55 -14.53 4.76
N PRO A 104 -0.63 -15.50 4.68
CA PRO A 104 0.27 -15.62 3.53
C PRO A 104 -0.49 -15.72 2.21
N HIS A 105 -0.18 -14.82 1.27
CA HIS A 105 -0.77 -14.75 -0.06
C HIS A 105 0.19 -14.09 -1.06
N VAL A 106 -0.16 -14.14 -2.31
CA VAL A 106 0.36 -13.27 -3.38
C VAL A 106 -0.80 -12.45 -3.90
N ASP A 107 -0.54 -11.24 -4.35
CA ASP A 107 -1.58 -10.43 -4.99
C ASP A 107 -1.80 -10.95 -6.42
N ASP A 108 -2.75 -11.84 -6.58
CA ASP A 108 -3.13 -12.45 -7.86
C ASP A 108 -4.57 -12.07 -8.21
N ASN A 109 -4.81 -10.80 -8.33
CA ASN A 109 -6.18 -10.29 -8.41
C ASN A 109 -6.70 -10.17 -9.84
N ASN A 110 -5.84 -10.24 -10.85
CA ASN A 110 -6.29 -10.12 -12.23
C ASN A 110 -5.36 -10.84 -13.20
N ILE A 111 -5.82 -11.96 -13.75
CA ILE A 111 -5.08 -12.71 -14.78
C ILE A 111 -4.83 -11.89 -16.06
N HIS A 112 -5.67 -10.87 -16.33
CA HIS A 112 -5.54 -10.02 -17.52
C HIS A 112 -4.62 -8.82 -17.29
N ASN A 113 -4.42 -8.39 -16.05
CA ASN A 113 -3.52 -7.30 -15.70
C ASN A 113 -3.01 -7.48 -14.26
N PRO A 114 -2.11 -8.43 -14.02
CA PRO A 114 -1.59 -8.70 -12.70
C PRO A 114 -0.84 -7.47 -12.17
N ASP A 115 -1.06 -7.16 -10.91
CA ASP A 115 -0.22 -6.22 -10.21
C ASP A 115 1.24 -6.66 -10.29
N VAL A 116 2.14 -5.72 -10.49
CA VAL A 116 3.56 -6.01 -10.72
C VAL A 116 4.37 -5.69 -9.48
N PHE A 117 4.07 -4.53 -8.90
CA PHE A 117 4.64 -4.05 -7.65
C PHE A 117 3.55 -3.53 -6.73
N ALA A 118 3.78 -3.71 -5.43
CA ALA A 118 3.20 -2.90 -4.39
C ALA A 118 4.31 -2.09 -3.72
N ALA A 119 3.96 -0.87 -3.31
CA ALA A 119 4.80 -0.08 -2.42
C ALA A 119 4.01 0.29 -1.18
N MET A 120 4.66 0.34 -0.04
CA MET A 120 4.06 0.73 1.22
C MET A 120 4.98 1.67 2.00
N LEU A 121 4.39 2.75 2.52
CA LEU A 121 5.02 3.62 3.50
C LEU A 121 4.38 3.38 4.87
N TYR A 122 5.18 3.00 5.86
CA TYR A 122 4.71 2.95 7.24
C TYR A 122 4.54 4.36 7.79
N LEU A 123 3.33 4.67 8.23
CA LEU A 123 2.97 6.01 8.71
C LEU A 123 3.11 6.14 10.23
N ASN A 124 3.09 5.02 10.95
CA ASN A 124 3.32 4.93 12.39
C ASN A 124 4.00 3.62 12.77
N ASP A 125 4.50 3.55 13.99
CA ASP A 125 5.14 2.38 14.59
C ASP A 125 4.84 2.24 16.10
N ASP A 126 3.84 2.98 16.60
CA ASP A 126 3.36 2.99 17.97
C ASP A 126 2.38 1.85 18.28
N PHE A 127 2.59 0.68 17.68
CA PHE A 127 1.83 -0.56 17.86
C PHE A 127 2.78 -1.76 17.98
N VAL A 128 2.26 -2.91 18.38
CA VAL A 128 3.00 -4.17 18.43
C VAL A 128 2.58 -5.07 17.28
N GLY A 129 3.53 -5.84 16.74
CA GLY A 129 3.27 -6.68 15.55
C GLY A 129 3.13 -5.85 14.26
N GLY A 130 2.20 -6.23 13.39
CA GLY A 130 1.96 -5.54 12.13
C GLY A 130 3.14 -5.53 11.17
N HIS A 131 4.11 -6.45 11.35
CA HIS A 131 5.26 -6.61 10.46
C HIS A 131 4.81 -7.09 9.09
N THR A 132 5.47 -6.61 8.04
CA THR A 132 5.32 -7.20 6.70
C THR A 132 6.36 -8.31 6.54
N LEU A 133 5.86 -9.52 6.38
CA LEU A 133 6.66 -10.73 6.40
C LEU A 133 6.70 -11.38 5.02
N PHE A 134 7.88 -11.80 4.62
CA PHE A 134 8.17 -12.60 3.43
C PHE A 134 8.84 -13.90 3.87
N GLU A 135 9.00 -14.85 2.97
CA GLU A 135 9.62 -16.15 3.30
C GLU A 135 10.98 -16.00 4.00
N GLN A 136 11.78 -15.01 3.61
CA GLN A 136 13.16 -14.81 4.12
C GLN A 136 13.38 -13.45 4.79
N TYR A 137 12.34 -12.62 4.89
CA TYR A 137 12.47 -11.26 5.41
C TYR A 137 11.35 -10.95 6.39
N ASP A 138 11.72 -10.32 7.49
CA ASP A 138 10.82 -9.71 8.48
C ASP A 138 11.06 -8.21 8.47
N ILE A 139 10.10 -7.46 7.90
CA ILE A 139 10.18 -6.01 7.81
C ILE A 139 9.35 -5.39 8.92
N LYS A 140 10.06 -4.92 9.93
CA LYS A 140 9.47 -4.21 11.06
C LYS A 140 9.02 -2.82 10.64
N PRO A 141 7.79 -2.40 11.01
CA PRO A 141 7.34 -1.03 10.84
C PRO A 141 8.25 -0.01 11.53
N GLU A 142 8.56 1.07 10.82
CA GLU A 142 9.20 2.28 11.35
C GLU A 142 8.63 3.48 10.60
N VAL A 143 8.40 4.58 11.32
CA VAL A 143 7.83 5.81 10.73
C VAL A 143 8.66 6.25 9.53
N GLY A 144 7.98 6.47 8.39
CA GLY A 144 8.62 6.95 7.16
C GLY A 144 9.37 5.90 6.35
N LYS A 145 9.39 4.63 6.76
CA LYS A 145 10.03 3.55 6.01
C LYS A 145 9.19 3.17 4.79
N LEU A 146 9.85 3.10 3.64
CA LEU A 146 9.28 2.60 2.37
C LEU A 146 9.71 1.16 2.13
N ILE A 147 8.77 0.34 1.67
CA ILE A 147 9.07 -0.94 1.03
C ILE A 147 8.43 -0.99 -0.35
N VAL A 148 9.15 -1.56 -1.33
CA VAL A 148 8.63 -1.86 -2.68
C VAL A 148 8.91 -3.33 -2.96
N PHE A 149 7.91 -4.07 -3.41
CA PHE A 149 8.08 -5.49 -3.67
C PHE A 149 7.21 -6.02 -4.83
N SER A 150 7.66 -7.11 -5.43
CA SER A 150 6.91 -7.83 -6.47
C SER A 150 5.75 -8.59 -5.84
N ASN A 151 4.60 -7.95 -5.71
CA ASN A 151 3.45 -8.44 -4.95
C ASN A 151 2.81 -9.70 -5.55
N SER A 152 2.80 -9.84 -6.87
CA SER A 152 2.27 -11.03 -7.56
C SER A 152 3.22 -12.24 -7.55
N GLN A 153 4.47 -12.09 -7.11
CA GLN A 153 5.49 -13.14 -7.15
C GLN A 153 6.05 -13.53 -5.77
N LEU A 154 5.86 -12.68 -4.78
CA LEU A 154 6.37 -12.87 -3.44
C LEU A 154 5.23 -13.18 -2.48
N LEU A 155 5.28 -14.37 -1.90
CA LEU A 155 4.41 -14.71 -0.79
C LEU A 155 4.69 -13.75 0.35
N HIS A 156 3.66 -13.04 0.80
CA HIS A 156 3.77 -12.06 1.87
C HIS A 156 2.54 -12.09 2.78
N TYR A 157 2.72 -11.58 3.98
CA TYR A 157 1.66 -11.53 4.99
C TYR A 157 1.96 -10.45 6.03
N VAL A 158 0.96 -10.14 6.86
CA VAL A 158 1.09 -9.15 7.94
C VAL A 158 0.81 -9.85 9.26
N SER A 159 1.76 -9.77 10.21
CA SER A 159 1.54 -10.27 11.56
C SER A 159 0.47 -9.48 12.28
N LYS A 160 -0.13 -10.08 13.29
CA LYS A 160 -1.24 -9.45 14.03
C LYS A 160 -0.84 -8.08 14.58
N VAL A 161 -1.74 -7.11 14.40
CA VAL A 161 -1.63 -5.76 14.95
C VAL A 161 -2.16 -5.75 16.38
N GLU A 162 -1.35 -5.28 17.33
CA GLU A 162 -1.70 -5.24 18.76
C GLU A 162 -1.42 -3.84 19.32
N ASP A 163 -2.02 -3.53 20.45
CA ASP A 163 -1.92 -2.30 21.25
C ASP A 163 -2.53 -1.04 20.60
N SER A 164 -2.17 -0.72 19.38
CA SER A 164 -2.67 0.45 18.65
C SER A 164 -2.91 0.12 17.17
N GLU A 165 -3.53 1.04 16.44
CA GLU A 165 -3.83 0.87 15.02
C GLU A 165 -2.58 1.08 14.16
N ARG A 166 -2.46 0.29 13.07
CA ARG A 166 -1.41 0.44 12.06
C ARG A 166 -1.96 1.21 10.86
N PHE A 167 -1.21 2.20 10.40
CA PHE A 167 -1.49 2.98 9.20
C PHE A 167 -0.37 2.83 8.19
N VAL A 168 -0.73 2.57 6.94
CA VAL A 168 0.22 2.52 5.81
C VAL A 168 -0.36 3.27 4.62
N LEU A 169 0.48 4.02 3.91
CA LEU A 169 0.14 4.52 2.58
C LEU A 169 0.59 3.47 1.57
N SER A 170 -0.36 2.89 0.88
CA SER A 170 -0.15 1.76 -0.03
C SER A 170 -0.37 2.17 -1.47
N PHE A 171 0.46 1.63 -2.36
CA PHE A 171 0.48 1.89 -3.80
C PHE A 171 0.42 0.56 -4.53
N TRP A 172 -0.41 0.46 -5.55
CA TRP A 172 -0.49 -0.70 -6.44
C TRP A 172 -0.20 -0.28 -7.87
N TYR A 173 0.68 -1.02 -8.53
CA TYR A 173 1.14 -0.76 -9.88
C TYR A 173 0.73 -1.88 -10.82
N LYS A 174 0.27 -1.51 -12.01
CA LYS A 174 -0.07 -2.41 -13.10
C LYS A 174 0.83 -2.20 -14.31
N ARG A 175 0.84 -3.13 -15.24
CA ARG A 175 1.53 -2.96 -16.52
C ARG A 175 0.78 -2.02 -17.44
N LEU A 176 1.52 -1.19 -18.17
CA LEU A 176 0.98 -0.33 -19.24
C LEU A 176 0.39 -1.16 -20.38
N THR A 177 0.97 -2.31 -20.66
CA THR A 177 0.49 -3.23 -21.70
C THR A 177 0.28 -4.60 -21.07
N PRO A 178 -0.91 -5.22 -21.23
CA PRO A 178 -1.09 -6.62 -20.83
C PRO A 178 -0.05 -7.51 -21.49
N PRO A 179 0.41 -8.60 -20.84
CA PRO A 179 1.25 -9.59 -21.50
C PRO A 179 0.55 -10.05 -22.78
N SER A 180 1.27 -10.05 -23.89
CA SER A 180 0.77 -10.66 -25.14
C SER A 180 0.49 -12.14 -24.88
N GLU A 181 -0.73 -12.59 -25.22
CA GLU A 181 -1.15 -14.00 -25.18
C GLU A 181 -0.20 -14.89 -25.97
#